data_d56248bbda51084f38fa5dd099123c2d
#
_entry.id   d56248bbda51084f38fa5dd099123c2d
#
_cell.length_a   1.000
_cell.length_b   1.000
_cell.length_c   1.000
_cell.angle_alpha   90.00
_cell.angle_beta   90.00
_cell.angle_gamma   90.00
#
_symmetry.space_group_name_H-M   'P 1'
#
loop_
_entity.id
_entity.type
_entity.pdbx_description
1 polymer ?
#
loop_
_entity_poly.entity_id
_entity_poly.type
_entity_poly.pdbx_seq_one_letter_code
_entity_poly.pdbx_strand_id
1 'polypeptide(L)'
;MKLTKEFKGELNMEMQIADYKFRVRELEKLNDILKEEMQSQYIEMAQLRSIEEAHRNINGKLRTRIKRLEDMIKEQNQHIQLLTVHP
;
A
#
# COMPACT_ATOMS: atom_id res chain seq x y z
N MET A 1 -49.09 -40.17 -4.43
CA MET A 1 -49.01 -39.59 -5.79
C MET A 1 -47.60 -39.74 -6.34
N LYS A 2 -47.48 -40.39 -7.49
CA LYS A 2 -46.19 -40.40 -8.19
C LYS A 2 -46.03 -39.09 -8.96
N LEU A 3 -44.95 -38.34 -8.69
CA LEU A 3 -44.60 -37.16 -9.43
C LEU A 3 -44.26 -37.54 -10.88
N THR A 4 -44.78 -36.79 -11.85
CA THR A 4 -44.45 -36.97 -13.26
C THR A 4 -42.99 -36.56 -13.50
N LYS A 5 -42.36 -37.08 -14.56
CA LYS A 5 -41.00 -36.70 -14.93
C LYS A 5 -40.85 -35.19 -15.18
N GLU A 6 -41.89 -34.57 -15.78
CA GLU A 6 -41.95 -33.14 -16.04
C GLU A 6 -41.96 -32.33 -14.74
N PHE A 7 -42.76 -32.73 -13.76
CA PHE A 7 -42.81 -32.06 -12.46
C PHE A 7 -41.49 -32.17 -11.70
N LYS A 8 -40.84 -33.33 -11.75
CA LYS A 8 -39.52 -33.53 -11.17
C LYS A 8 -38.44 -32.65 -11.83
N GLY A 9 -38.53 -32.51 -13.18
CA GLY A 9 -37.65 -31.65 -13.94
C GLY A 9 -37.81 -30.18 -13.57
N GLU A 10 -39.05 -29.70 -13.47
CA GLU A 10 -39.36 -28.33 -13.04
C GLU A 10 -38.84 -28.04 -11.62
N LEU A 11 -39.05 -28.96 -10.69
CA LEU A 11 -38.59 -28.85 -9.31
C LEU A 11 -37.06 -28.76 -9.23
N ASN A 12 -36.36 -29.59 -10.00
CA ASN A 12 -34.92 -29.55 -10.10
C ASN A 12 -34.39 -28.21 -10.65
N MET A 13 -35.06 -27.69 -11.69
CA MET A 13 -34.72 -26.39 -12.27
C MET A 13 -34.91 -25.24 -11.27
N GLU A 14 -36.04 -25.27 -10.54
CA GLU A 14 -36.31 -24.28 -9.48
C GLU A 14 -35.27 -24.32 -8.38
N MET A 15 -34.87 -25.51 -7.94
CA MET A 15 -33.83 -25.68 -6.93
C MET A 15 -32.47 -25.18 -7.43
N GLN A 16 -32.11 -25.44 -8.68
CA GLN A 16 -30.89 -24.94 -9.29
C GLN A 16 -30.87 -23.40 -9.38
N ILE A 17 -31.97 -22.82 -9.80
CA ILE A 17 -32.13 -21.35 -9.87
C ILE A 17 -31.98 -20.74 -8.48
N ALA A 18 -32.62 -21.33 -7.46
CA ALA A 18 -32.50 -20.85 -6.09
C ALA A 18 -31.03 -20.91 -5.59
N ASP A 19 -30.33 -22.00 -5.93
CA ASP A 19 -28.94 -22.20 -5.58
C ASP A 19 -28.03 -21.17 -6.27
N TYR A 20 -28.22 -20.91 -7.55
CA TYR A 20 -27.50 -19.88 -8.29
C TYR A 20 -27.77 -18.48 -7.76
N LYS A 21 -28.99 -18.15 -7.41
CA LYS A 21 -29.35 -16.87 -6.80
C LYS A 21 -28.64 -16.69 -5.46
N PHE A 22 -28.56 -17.73 -4.65
CA PHE A 22 -27.83 -17.70 -3.39
C PHE A 22 -26.34 -17.42 -3.63
N ARG A 23 -25.71 -18.12 -4.56
CA ARG A 23 -24.32 -17.94 -4.94
C ARG A 23 -24.03 -16.54 -5.45
N VAL A 24 -24.91 -15.99 -6.28
CA VAL A 24 -24.79 -14.63 -6.78
C VAL A 24 -24.81 -13.62 -5.64
N ARG A 25 -25.72 -13.76 -4.68
CA ARG A 25 -25.78 -12.87 -3.52
C ARG A 25 -24.51 -12.94 -2.66
N GLU A 26 -24.00 -14.14 -2.44
CA GLU A 26 -22.75 -14.32 -1.67
C GLU A 26 -21.55 -13.71 -2.40
N LEU A 27 -21.48 -13.86 -3.72
CA LEU A 27 -20.44 -13.26 -4.54
C LEU A 27 -20.54 -11.72 -4.57
N GLU A 28 -21.74 -11.18 -4.63
CA GLU A 28 -21.97 -9.73 -4.56
C GLU A 28 -21.49 -9.15 -3.23
N LYS A 29 -21.81 -9.82 -2.11
CA LYS A 29 -21.33 -9.43 -0.78
C LYS A 29 -19.82 -9.46 -0.70
N LEU A 30 -19.21 -10.53 -1.18
CA LEU A 30 -17.76 -10.67 -1.20
C LEU A 30 -17.12 -9.58 -2.06
N ASN A 31 -17.72 -9.28 -3.21
CA ASN A 31 -17.25 -8.25 -4.11
C ASN A 31 -17.28 -6.85 -3.45
N ASP A 32 -18.35 -6.55 -2.72
CA ASP A 32 -18.46 -5.29 -1.97
C ASP A 32 -17.39 -5.18 -0.89
N ILE A 33 -17.13 -6.27 -0.15
CA ILE A 33 -16.06 -6.31 0.85
C ILE A 33 -14.70 -6.08 0.20
N LEU A 34 -14.42 -6.72 -0.92
CA LEU A 34 -13.16 -6.56 -1.66
C LEU A 34 -12.98 -5.14 -2.18
N LYS A 35 -14.04 -4.49 -2.64
CA LYS A 35 -13.99 -3.09 -3.05
C LYS A 35 -13.64 -2.15 -1.90
N GLU A 36 -14.22 -2.37 -0.73
CA GLU A 36 -13.90 -1.60 0.48
C GLU A 36 -12.45 -1.79 0.88
N GLU A 37 -11.96 -3.03 0.87
CA GLU A 37 -10.56 -3.34 1.16
C GLU A 37 -9.61 -2.67 0.17
N MET A 38 -9.93 -2.69 -1.12
CA MET A 38 -9.15 -2.00 -2.14
C MET A 38 -9.07 -0.50 -1.89
N GLN A 39 -10.19 0.14 -1.57
CA GLN A 39 -10.22 1.56 -1.25
C GLN A 39 -9.35 1.88 -0.04
N SER A 40 -9.44 1.07 1.01
CA SER A 40 -8.62 1.20 2.20
C SER A 40 -7.13 1.08 1.88
N GLN A 41 -6.74 0.11 1.05
CA GLN A 41 -5.37 -0.07 0.60
C GLN A 41 -4.86 1.11 -0.23
N TYR A 42 -5.68 1.68 -1.10
CA TYR A 42 -5.31 2.88 -1.86
C TYR A 42 -5.03 4.08 -0.96
N ILE A 43 -5.84 4.26 0.07
CA ILE A 43 -5.63 5.33 1.05
C ILE A 43 -4.30 5.11 1.80
N GLU A 44 -4.04 3.90 2.27
CA GLU A 44 -2.79 3.54 2.93
C GLU A 44 -1.58 3.77 2.01
N MET A 45 -1.67 3.37 0.75
CA MET A 45 -0.59 3.59 -0.23
C MET A 45 -0.32 5.08 -0.45
N ALA A 46 -1.37 5.91 -0.53
CA ALA A 46 -1.21 7.34 -0.67
C ALA A 46 -0.52 7.96 0.54
N GLN A 47 -0.88 7.51 1.75
CA GLN A 47 -0.23 7.94 3.00
C GLN A 47 1.23 7.53 3.04
N LEU A 48 1.55 6.29 2.67
CA LEU A 48 2.93 5.80 2.61
C LEU A 48 3.78 6.56 1.60
N ARG A 49 3.24 6.90 0.45
CA ARG A 49 3.94 7.73 -0.55
C ARG A 49 4.24 9.13 0.01
N SER A 50 3.30 9.73 0.71
CA SER A 50 3.49 11.03 1.34
C SER A 50 4.60 10.98 2.39
N ILE A 51 4.63 9.94 3.21
CA ILE A 51 5.69 9.70 4.20
C ILE A 51 7.04 9.49 3.51
N GLU A 52 7.09 8.72 2.43
CA GLU A 52 8.30 8.49 1.66
C GLU A 52 8.88 9.78 1.08
N GLU A 53 8.03 10.63 0.51
CA GLU A 53 8.45 11.95 0.01
C GLU A 53 9.02 12.83 1.12
N ALA A 54 8.37 12.85 2.29
CA ALA A 54 8.86 13.59 3.45
C ALA A 54 10.24 13.09 3.88
N HIS A 55 10.44 11.77 3.92
CA HIS A 55 11.74 11.17 4.25
C HIS A 55 12.81 11.51 3.20
N ARG A 56 12.49 11.48 1.93
CA ARG A 56 13.43 11.88 0.87
C ARG A 56 13.87 13.32 1.02
N ASN A 57 12.94 14.23 1.33
CA ASN A 57 13.24 15.63 1.54
C ASN A 57 14.15 15.84 2.77
N ILE A 58 13.84 15.17 3.87
CA ILE A 58 14.64 15.21 5.10
C ILE A 58 16.03 14.65 4.82
N ASN A 59 16.13 13.51 4.15
CA ASN A 59 17.41 12.89 3.81
C ASN A 59 18.26 13.80 2.91
N GLY A 60 17.64 14.47 1.94
CA GLY A 60 18.31 15.43 1.08
C GLY A 60 18.90 16.60 1.87
N LYS A 61 18.14 17.16 2.81
CA LYS A 61 18.59 18.22 3.69
C LYS A 61 19.72 17.77 4.61
N LEU A 62 19.61 16.57 5.16
CA LEU A 62 20.65 16.00 6.02
C LEU A 62 21.96 15.76 5.27
N ARG A 63 21.88 15.25 4.04
CA ARG A 63 23.07 15.05 3.19
C ARG A 63 23.77 16.37 2.90
N THR A 64 23.02 17.43 2.59
CA THR A 64 23.58 18.77 2.39
C THR A 64 24.26 19.29 3.65
N ARG A 65 23.63 19.08 4.81
CA ARG A 65 24.18 19.48 6.10
C ARG A 65 25.47 18.74 6.45
N ILE A 66 25.47 17.42 6.21
CA ILE A 66 26.67 16.58 6.42
C ILE A 66 27.82 17.08 5.54
N LYS A 67 27.57 17.35 4.27
CA LYS A 67 28.60 17.89 3.37
C LYS A 67 29.15 19.20 3.83
N ARG A 68 28.31 20.13 4.29
CA ARG A 68 28.78 21.41 4.88
C ARG A 68 29.66 21.19 6.09
N LEU A 69 29.25 20.29 6.98
CA LEU A 69 30.03 19.98 8.19
C LEU A 69 31.36 19.32 7.84
N GLU A 70 31.39 18.42 6.87
CA GLU A 70 32.63 17.83 6.38
C GLU A 70 33.58 18.86 5.79
N ASP A 71 33.06 19.80 4.99
CA ASP A 71 33.84 20.88 4.42
C ASP A 71 34.38 21.80 5.52
N MET A 72 33.59 22.13 6.54
CA MET A 72 34.02 22.90 7.69
C MET A 72 35.13 22.21 8.48
N ILE A 73 35.02 20.90 8.68
CA ILE A 73 36.04 20.09 9.35
C ILE A 73 37.35 20.12 8.56
N LYS A 74 37.28 19.97 7.23
CA LYS A 74 38.47 20.05 6.37
C LYS A 74 39.15 21.43 6.50
N GLU A 75 38.40 22.51 6.45
CA GLU A 75 38.91 23.88 6.61
C GLU A 75 39.57 24.07 7.98
N GLN A 76 38.93 23.60 9.04
CA GLN A 76 39.48 23.67 10.38
C GLN A 76 40.77 22.86 10.52
N ASN A 77 40.80 21.65 9.96
CA ASN A 77 42.01 20.82 9.98
C ASN A 77 43.13 21.44 9.20
N GLN A 78 42.87 22.04 8.05
CA GLN A 78 43.88 22.79 7.30
C GLN A 78 44.40 23.97 8.09
N HIS A 79 43.55 24.70 8.78
CA HIS A 79 43.92 25.82 9.60
C HIS A 79 44.78 25.36 10.79
N ILE A 80 44.43 24.30 11.46
CA ILE A 80 45.22 23.70 12.55
C ILE A 80 46.59 23.25 12.05
N GLN A 81 46.69 22.62 10.88
CA GLN A 81 47.96 22.22 10.28
C GLN A 81 48.86 23.44 10.02
N LEU A 82 48.28 24.51 9.49
CA LEU A 82 49.06 25.77 9.27
C LEU A 82 49.57 26.35 10.57
N LEU A 83 48.78 26.30 11.64
CA LEU A 83 49.21 26.81 12.96
C LEU A 83 50.26 25.93 13.62
N THR A 84 50.24 24.61 13.37
CA THR A 84 51.23 23.67 13.95
C THR A 84 52.55 23.60 13.18
N VAL A 85 52.52 23.89 11.88
CA VAL A 85 53.72 23.87 11.03
C VAL A 85 54.56 25.15 11.16
N HIS A 86 53.93 26.28 11.50
CA HIS A 86 54.63 27.53 11.75
C HIS A 86 55.08 27.60 13.21
N PRO A 87 56.38 27.67 13.47
CA PRO A 87 56.90 27.86 14.81
C PRO A 87 56.56 29.22 15.41
#